data_7d226aef5493279fdaa8fa026eec5271
#
_entry.id   7d226aef5493279fdaa8fa026eec5271
#
_cell.length_a   1.000
_cell.length_b   1.000
_cell.length_c   1.000
_cell.angle_alpha   90.00
_cell.angle_beta   90.00
_cell.angle_gamma   90.00
#
_symmetry.space_group_name_H-M   'P 1'
#
loop_
_entity.id
_entity.type
_entity.pdbx_description
1 polymer ?
#
loop_
_entity_poly.entity_id
_entity_poly.type
_entity_poly.pdbx_seq_one_letter_code
_entity_poly.pdbx_strand_id
1 'polypeptide(L)'
;MDFAISTEQRGRWQYDEPAPGREHFIEEAFDGYRQQARLLQPDVERAPPLFVVGGARSDFTRLNPLLYRLQRQGIGSLTANLSGHSLASEPGAEGASLAINLDEAQRFVQHLSGRCRTLLGHSLGAAIALKLAAQLPQIDKLVLICPAVYPDAAHTEPFGPAFSAAIRQPWAFLDCDSYAFLRQFNGRVLLVIGEYDGLNSKAHGQGPGTSAGTRVLRGVSRYSPIPEEVTHALLRSVPAPHAECLLLTDCDHGIAAHLRDVPQVADQVADTVAGFVLDSE
;
A
#
# COMPACT_ATOMS: atom_id res chain seq x y z
N MET A 1 -8.57 26.00 4.29
CA MET A 1 -10.00 25.67 4.13
C MET A 1 -10.14 24.23 4.57
N ASP A 2 -10.90 24.01 5.65
CA ASP A 2 -11.22 22.64 6.07
C ASP A 2 -12.28 22.09 5.12
N PHE A 3 -11.83 21.23 4.21
CA PHE A 3 -12.76 20.50 3.35
C PHE A 3 -13.40 19.39 4.18
N ALA A 4 -14.68 19.52 4.45
CA ALA A 4 -15.44 18.46 5.08
C ALA A 4 -15.52 17.27 4.12
N ILE A 5 -14.97 16.13 4.52
CA ILE A 5 -15.19 14.86 3.81
C ILE A 5 -16.69 14.62 3.73
N SER A 6 -17.21 14.32 2.56
CA SER A 6 -18.64 14.01 2.41
C SER A 6 -18.99 12.77 3.24
N THR A 7 -20.23 12.74 3.73
CA THR A 7 -20.75 11.61 4.52
C THR A 7 -20.68 10.28 3.74
N GLU A 8 -20.76 10.32 2.41
CA GLU A 8 -20.61 9.15 1.53
C GLU A 8 -19.19 8.64 1.44
N GLN A 9 -18.19 9.52 1.47
CA GLN A 9 -16.76 9.11 1.51
C GLN A 9 -16.43 8.41 2.82
N ARG A 10 -17.09 8.75 3.90
CA ARG A 10 -16.93 8.08 5.20
C ARG A 10 -17.62 6.71 5.28
N GLY A 11 -18.64 6.46 4.46
CA GLY A 11 -19.61 5.39 4.69
C GLY A 11 -19.12 3.95 4.45
N ARG A 12 -18.09 3.70 3.67
CA ARG A 12 -17.67 2.32 3.31
C ARG A 12 -16.47 1.77 4.08
N TRP A 13 -15.64 2.62 4.64
CA TRP A 13 -14.36 2.22 5.25
C TRP A 13 -14.12 2.95 6.58
N GLN A 14 -15.16 3.52 7.13
CA GLN A 14 -15.08 4.29 8.35
C GLN A 14 -14.62 3.40 9.50
N TYR A 15 -13.50 3.77 10.06
CA TYR A 15 -13.14 3.35 11.40
C TYR A 15 -13.95 4.23 12.35
N ASP A 16 -14.79 3.62 13.20
CA ASP A 16 -15.76 4.35 14.04
C ASP A 16 -15.11 5.21 15.13
N GLU A 17 -13.81 5.04 15.35
CA GLU A 17 -13.08 5.86 16.30
C GLU A 17 -12.62 7.19 15.64
N PRO A 18 -12.72 8.32 16.37
CA PRO A 18 -12.11 9.57 15.92
C PRO A 18 -10.59 9.44 15.84
N ALA A 19 -9.96 10.23 14.98
CA ALA A 19 -8.52 10.29 14.89
C ALA A 19 -7.91 10.61 16.27
N PRO A 20 -6.88 9.87 16.71
CA PRO A 20 -6.28 10.05 18.04
C PRO A 20 -5.33 11.25 18.15
N GLY A 21 -5.36 12.16 17.21
CA GLY A 21 -4.57 13.37 17.12
C GLY A 21 -5.20 14.32 16.11
N ARG A 22 -4.39 15.10 15.39
CA ARG A 22 -4.88 16.06 14.41
C ARG A 22 -4.95 15.45 13.02
N GLU A 23 -5.98 15.84 12.26
CA GLU A 23 -6.12 15.55 10.84
C GLU A 23 -6.03 16.84 10.02
N HIS A 24 -5.31 16.80 8.91
CA HIS A 24 -5.27 17.87 7.93
C HIS A 24 -5.51 17.30 6.54
N PHE A 25 -6.32 17.99 5.76
CA PHE A 25 -6.57 17.62 4.37
C PHE A 25 -5.78 18.54 3.44
N ILE A 26 -5.15 17.93 2.46
CA ILE A 26 -4.33 18.58 1.45
C ILE A 26 -5.00 18.35 0.11
N GLU A 27 -5.22 19.39 -0.66
CA GLU A 27 -5.70 19.30 -2.03
C GLU A 27 -4.54 19.67 -2.96
N GLU A 28 -4.28 18.82 -3.94
CA GLU A 28 -3.30 19.04 -4.98
C GLU A 28 -3.99 19.16 -6.33
N ALA A 29 -3.64 20.20 -7.09
CA ALA A 29 -4.18 20.44 -8.42
C ALA A 29 -3.26 19.84 -9.49
N PHE A 30 -3.83 19.03 -10.34
CA PHE A 30 -3.20 18.45 -11.52
C PHE A 30 -3.79 19.07 -12.78
N ASP A 31 -3.29 18.68 -13.94
CA ASP A 31 -3.85 19.17 -15.21
C ASP A 31 -5.27 18.59 -15.43
N GLY A 32 -6.26 19.45 -15.31
CA GLY A 32 -7.68 19.10 -15.53
C GLY A 32 -8.39 18.41 -14.36
N TYR A 33 -7.73 18.09 -13.24
CA TYR A 33 -8.35 17.45 -12.09
C TYR A 33 -7.67 17.82 -10.77
N ARG A 34 -8.25 17.36 -9.65
CA ARG A 34 -7.69 17.52 -8.31
C ARG A 34 -7.72 16.20 -7.57
N GLN A 35 -6.77 16.04 -6.65
CA GLN A 35 -6.71 14.92 -5.74
C GLN A 35 -6.53 15.40 -4.30
N GLN A 36 -6.94 14.59 -3.37
CA GLN A 36 -6.86 14.89 -1.94
C GLN A 36 -5.94 13.90 -1.24
N ALA A 37 -5.27 14.40 -0.21
CA ALA A 37 -4.55 13.59 0.74
C ALA A 37 -4.93 13.97 2.17
N ARG A 38 -4.72 13.05 3.09
CA ARG A 38 -4.94 13.26 4.52
C ARG A 38 -3.64 13.06 5.28
N LEU A 39 -3.24 14.09 6.02
CA LEU A 39 -2.13 14.04 6.96
C LEU A 39 -2.68 13.78 8.37
N LEU A 40 -2.27 12.66 8.96
CA LEU A 40 -2.49 12.35 10.37
C LEU A 40 -1.25 12.77 11.16
N GLN A 41 -1.44 13.66 12.14
CA GLN A 41 -0.38 14.14 13.00
C GLN A 41 -0.62 13.65 14.44
N PRO A 42 0.36 12.97 15.06
CA PRO A 42 0.29 12.65 16.48
C PRO A 42 0.45 13.89 17.34
N ASP A 43 0.00 13.85 18.59
CA ASP A 43 0.25 14.93 19.56
C ASP A 43 1.73 15.05 19.88
N VAL A 44 2.44 13.93 19.97
CA VAL A 44 3.89 13.87 20.16
C VAL A 44 4.49 13.04 19.03
N GLU A 45 5.26 13.69 18.17
CA GLU A 45 5.95 13.01 17.06
C GLU A 45 7.21 12.29 17.58
N ARG A 46 7.32 11.00 17.28
CA ARG A 46 8.46 10.14 17.64
C ARG A 46 9.30 9.73 16.43
N ALA A 47 8.73 9.80 15.23
CA ALA A 47 9.42 9.58 13.97
C ALA A 47 8.87 10.52 12.89
N PRO A 48 9.64 10.80 11.82
CA PRO A 48 9.12 11.48 10.64
C PRO A 48 7.87 10.76 10.09
N PRO A 49 6.91 11.51 9.53
CA PRO A 49 5.68 10.92 9.02
C PRO A 49 5.96 9.98 7.84
N LEU A 50 5.19 8.89 7.80
CA LEU A 50 5.16 7.97 6.67
C LEU A 50 4.46 8.63 5.47
N PHE A 51 4.88 8.29 4.25
CA PHE A 51 4.02 8.44 3.10
C PHE A 51 3.36 7.10 2.78
N VAL A 52 2.03 7.10 2.69
CA VAL A 52 1.22 5.88 2.57
C VAL A 52 0.53 5.85 1.21
N VAL A 53 0.72 4.76 0.49
CA VAL A 53 0.05 4.50 -0.79
C VAL A 53 -0.92 3.34 -0.62
N GLY A 54 -2.20 3.63 -0.77
CA GLY A 54 -3.28 2.65 -0.65
C GLY A 54 -3.33 1.67 -1.82
N GLY A 55 -4.11 0.60 -1.65
CA GLY A 55 -4.38 -0.37 -2.70
C GLY A 55 -5.44 0.09 -3.70
N ALA A 56 -5.72 -0.75 -4.69
CA ALA A 56 -6.80 -0.51 -5.63
C ALA A 56 -8.15 -0.35 -4.90
N ARG A 57 -8.98 0.57 -5.38
CA ARG A 57 -10.30 0.89 -4.80
C ARG A 57 -10.22 1.28 -3.32
N SER A 58 -9.17 1.99 -2.96
CA SER A 58 -8.95 2.52 -1.62
C SER A 58 -8.91 4.04 -1.64
N ASP A 59 -9.47 4.63 -0.61
CA ASP A 59 -9.20 6.01 -0.23
C ASP A 59 -8.26 6.05 0.98
N PHE A 60 -7.93 7.25 1.43
CA PHE A 60 -7.03 7.47 2.56
C PHE A 60 -7.57 6.95 3.90
N THR A 61 -8.83 6.47 3.97
CA THR A 61 -9.41 5.90 5.20
C THR A 61 -9.24 4.38 5.29
N ARG A 62 -8.92 3.71 4.19
CA ARG A 62 -8.89 2.25 4.09
C ARG A 62 -8.01 1.57 5.14
N LEU A 63 -6.90 2.18 5.46
CA LEU A 63 -5.94 1.67 6.45
C LEU A 63 -6.06 2.34 7.83
N ASN A 64 -7.16 3.04 8.12
CA ASN A 64 -7.37 3.68 9.42
C ASN A 64 -7.12 2.75 10.62
N PRO A 65 -7.53 1.46 10.60
CA PRO A 65 -7.24 0.55 11.71
C PRO A 65 -5.75 0.47 12.07
N LEU A 66 -4.88 0.57 11.07
CA LEU A 66 -3.43 0.63 11.27
C LEU A 66 -2.96 2.06 11.56
N LEU A 67 -3.35 3.03 10.73
CA LEU A 67 -2.80 4.38 10.76
C LEU A 67 -3.14 5.12 12.07
N TYR A 68 -4.32 4.90 12.64
CA TYR A 68 -4.69 5.48 13.94
C TYR A 68 -3.88 4.88 15.10
N ARG A 69 -3.53 3.59 15.01
CA ARG A 69 -2.64 2.96 15.98
C ARG A 69 -1.22 3.51 15.92
N LEU A 70 -0.69 3.69 14.71
CA LEU A 70 0.60 4.33 14.49
C LEU A 70 0.60 5.79 15.01
N GLN A 71 -0.47 6.53 14.76
CA GLN A 71 -0.63 7.89 15.26
C GLN A 71 -0.61 7.95 16.80
N ARG A 72 -1.29 7.01 17.51
CA ARG A 72 -1.20 6.88 18.98
C ARG A 72 0.22 6.59 19.46
N GLN A 73 1.02 5.92 18.64
CA GLN A 73 2.42 5.60 18.95
C GLN A 73 3.41 6.71 18.54
N GLY A 74 2.91 7.87 18.11
CA GLY A 74 3.73 9.02 17.75
C GLY A 74 4.25 9.01 16.31
N ILE A 75 3.66 8.20 15.43
CA ILE A 75 4.04 8.10 14.02
C ILE A 75 2.92 8.69 13.16
N GLY A 76 3.19 9.82 12.53
CA GLY A 76 2.27 10.46 11.59
C GLY A 76 2.27 9.78 10.22
N SER A 77 1.25 10.09 9.40
CA SER A 77 1.17 9.56 8.03
C SER A 77 0.47 10.52 7.09
N LEU A 78 0.98 10.64 5.88
CA LEU A 78 0.31 11.29 4.76
C LEU A 78 -0.17 10.22 3.79
N THR A 79 -1.48 10.11 3.59
CA THR A 79 -2.10 9.16 2.66
C THR A 79 -2.81 9.90 1.57
N ALA A 80 -2.46 9.65 0.32
CA ALA A 80 -3.07 10.26 -0.85
C ALA A 80 -4.16 9.38 -1.46
N ASN A 81 -5.24 10.01 -1.95
CA ASN A 81 -6.12 9.41 -2.91
C ASN A 81 -5.45 9.47 -4.29
N LEU A 82 -5.47 8.36 -5.02
CA LEU A 82 -4.89 8.28 -6.35
C LEU A 82 -5.98 8.06 -7.41
N SER A 83 -5.76 8.58 -8.60
CA SER A 83 -6.67 8.47 -9.73
C SER A 83 -7.02 7.01 -10.06
N GLY A 84 -8.29 6.74 -10.31
CA GLY A 84 -8.80 5.42 -10.65
C GLY A 84 -9.00 4.48 -9.45
N HIS A 85 -8.65 4.89 -8.23
CA HIS A 85 -8.76 4.06 -7.03
C HIS A 85 -9.64 4.66 -5.94
N SER A 86 -9.73 5.98 -5.87
CA SER A 86 -10.59 6.63 -4.90
C SER A 86 -12.05 6.26 -5.13
N LEU A 87 -12.79 6.06 -4.05
CA LEU A 87 -14.25 5.93 -4.06
C LEU A 87 -14.92 7.31 -4.06
N ALA A 88 -14.12 8.39 -4.06
CA ALA A 88 -14.62 9.75 -4.14
C ALA A 88 -15.36 9.97 -5.48
N SER A 89 -16.38 10.80 -5.43
CA SER A 89 -17.17 11.21 -6.61
C SER A 89 -16.40 12.13 -7.57
N GLU A 90 -15.20 12.56 -7.20
CA GLU A 90 -14.34 13.39 -8.03
C GLU A 90 -13.62 12.52 -9.07
N PRO A 91 -13.80 12.80 -10.36
CA PRO A 91 -13.05 12.10 -11.38
C PRO A 91 -11.55 12.46 -11.22
N GLY A 92 -10.73 11.44 -11.04
CA GLY A 92 -9.28 11.59 -11.19
C GLY A 92 -8.88 11.79 -12.65
N ALA A 93 -7.61 11.58 -12.96
CA ALA A 93 -7.10 11.67 -14.31
C ALA A 93 -7.88 10.77 -15.27
N GLU A 94 -8.24 11.28 -16.44
CA GLU A 94 -8.72 10.46 -17.54
C GLU A 94 -7.62 9.47 -17.94
N GLY A 95 -7.98 8.21 -18.15
CA GLY A 95 -7.01 7.16 -18.46
C GLY A 95 -6.03 6.84 -17.33
N ALA A 96 -6.46 6.97 -16.07
CA ALA A 96 -5.64 6.68 -14.91
C ALA A 96 -4.84 5.38 -15.04
N SER A 97 -3.57 5.41 -14.68
CA SER A 97 -2.59 4.31 -14.81
C SER A 97 -1.63 4.30 -13.62
N LEU A 98 -0.80 3.28 -13.51
CA LEU A 98 0.26 3.25 -12.49
C LEU A 98 1.25 4.41 -12.65
N ALA A 99 1.55 4.82 -13.89
CA ALA A 99 2.43 5.95 -14.16
C ALA A 99 1.84 7.27 -13.64
N ILE A 100 0.54 7.51 -13.88
CA ILE A 100 -0.17 8.67 -13.34
C ILE A 100 -0.19 8.63 -11.81
N ASN A 101 -0.48 7.49 -11.23
CA ASN A 101 -0.47 7.33 -9.78
C ASN A 101 0.91 7.58 -9.17
N LEU A 102 1.99 7.21 -9.86
CA LEU A 102 3.35 7.50 -9.42
C LEU A 102 3.63 9.02 -9.42
N ASP A 103 3.22 9.74 -10.47
CA ASP A 103 3.35 11.20 -10.55
C ASP A 103 2.54 11.89 -9.42
N GLU A 104 1.30 11.46 -9.21
CA GLU A 104 0.46 11.96 -8.11
C GLU A 104 1.13 11.73 -6.74
N ALA A 105 1.62 10.51 -6.49
CA ALA A 105 2.31 10.16 -5.26
C ALA A 105 3.58 10.99 -5.06
N GLN A 106 4.33 11.22 -6.13
CA GLN A 106 5.56 12.03 -6.11
C GLN A 106 5.27 13.49 -5.73
N ARG A 107 4.16 14.06 -6.19
CA ARG A 107 3.75 15.40 -5.82
C ARG A 107 3.27 15.46 -4.37
N PHE A 108 2.46 14.51 -3.94
CA PHE A 108 1.98 14.49 -2.55
C PHE A 108 3.10 14.30 -1.52
N VAL A 109 4.09 13.45 -1.77
CA VAL A 109 5.19 13.23 -0.81
C VAL A 109 6.00 14.51 -0.57
N GLN A 110 6.02 15.46 -1.50
CA GLN A 110 6.71 16.75 -1.33
C GLN A 110 6.12 17.59 -0.19
N HIS A 111 4.83 17.41 0.14
CA HIS A 111 4.22 18.07 1.30
C HIS A 111 4.83 17.66 2.64
N LEU A 112 5.60 16.59 2.67
CA LEU A 112 6.38 16.21 3.84
C LEU A 112 7.76 16.90 3.91
N SER A 113 8.04 17.84 2.99
CA SER A 113 9.21 18.72 3.00
C SER A 113 10.54 17.97 3.17
N GLY A 114 10.70 16.83 2.48
CA GLY A 114 11.90 15.98 2.55
C GLY A 114 12.08 15.20 3.87
N ARG A 115 11.16 15.31 4.81
CA ARG A 115 11.21 14.59 6.10
C ARG A 115 10.84 13.11 5.96
N CYS A 116 10.13 12.73 4.91
CA CYS A 116 9.73 11.36 4.69
C CYS A 116 10.95 10.45 4.47
N ARG A 117 11.08 9.44 5.34
CA ARG A 117 12.12 8.42 5.29
C ARG A 117 11.54 7.04 5.01
N THR A 118 10.25 6.87 5.26
CA THR A 118 9.56 5.58 5.17
C THR A 118 8.37 5.68 4.22
N LEU A 119 8.29 4.77 3.27
CA LEU A 119 7.10 4.55 2.45
C LEU A 119 6.37 3.31 2.91
N LEU A 120 5.03 3.41 3.01
CA LEU A 120 4.16 2.28 3.25
C LEU A 120 3.28 2.07 2.02
N GLY A 121 3.38 0.90 1.39
CA GLY A 121 2.56 0.52 0.24
C GLY A 121 1.68 -0.69 0.54
N HIS A 122 0.38 -0.58 0.28
CA HIS A 122 -0.56 -1.69 0.41
C HIS A 122 -1.02 -2.16 -0.97
N SER A 123 -0.92 -3.46 -1.24
CA SER A 123 -1.40 -4.05 -2.50
C SER A 123 -0.80 -3.33 -3.72
N LEU A 124 -1.62 -2.75 -4.60
CA LEU A 124 -1.20 -1.90 -5.73
C LEU A 124 -0.26 -0.76 -5.26
N GLY A 125 -0.52 -0.18 -4.11
CA GLY A 125 0.32 0.87 -3.55
C GLY A 125 1.75 0.44 -3.27
N ALA A 126 2.03 -0.86 -3.11
CA ALA A 126 3.39 -1.37 -2.98
C ALA A 126 4.19 -1.19 -4.28
N ALA A 127 3.57 -1.40 -5.45
CA ALA A 127 4.23 -1.14 -6.73
C ALA A 127 4.59 0.34 -6.89
N ILE A 128 3.68 1.24 -6.50
CA ILE A 128 3.94 2.68 -6.53
C ILE A 128 5.04 3.05 -5.52
N ALA A 129 4.98 2.53 -4.29
CA ALA A 129 5.99 2.81 -3.26
C ALA A 129 7.39 2.37 -3.69
N LEU A 130 7.53 1.22 -4.34
CA LEU A 130 8.82 0.72 -4.87
C LEU A 130 9.38 1.65 -5.96
N LYS A 131 8.55 2.06 -6.92
CA LYS A 131 8.97 2.98 -7.97
C LYS A 131 9.29 4.37 -7.41
N LEU A 132 8.53 4.83 -6.42
CA LEU A 132 8.77 6.11 -5.74
C LEU A 132 10.07 6.07 -4.94
N ALA A 133 10.35 4.99 -4.21
CA ALA A 133 11.60 4.81 -3.48
C ALA A 133 12.83 4.85 -4.39
N ALA A 134 12.73 4.28 -5.60
CA ALA A 134 13.81 4.33 -6.59
C ALA A 134 14.13 5.77 -7.05
N GLN A 135 13.21 6.71 -6.90
CA GLN A 135 13.38 8.11 -7.29
C GLN A 135 13.74 9.03 -6.11
N LEU A 136 13.57 8.56 -4.87
CA LEU A 136 13.74 9.34 -3.65
C LEU A 136 14.88 8.77 -2.79
N PRO A 137 16.12 9.25 -2.97
CA PRO A 137 17.30 8.67 -2.30
C PRO A 137 17.28 8.82 -0.77
N GLN A 138 16.43 9.69 -0.22
CA GLN A 138 16.27 9.83 1.22
C GLN A 138 15.42 8.71 1.84
N ILE A 139 14.73 7.90 1.06
CA ILE A 139 13.94 6.78 1.58
C ILE A 139 14.88 5.65 1.98
N ASP A 140 14.81 5.24 3.22
CA ASP A 140 15.62 4.17 3.81
C ASP A 140 14.80 3.03 4.42
N LYS A 141 13.46 3.19 4.48
CA LYS A 141 12.56 2.14 4.98
C LYS A 141 11.37 1.95 4.06
N LEU A 142 11.04 0.69 3.80
CA LEU A 142 9.85 0.28 3.05
C LEU A 142 9.00 -0.66 3.90
N VAL A 143 7.71 -0.36 4.03
CA VAL A 143 6.70 -1.24 4.62
C VAL A 143 5.76 -1.66 3.50
N LEU A 144 5.79 -2.94 3.13
CA LEU A 144 5.01 -3.49 2.02
C LEU A 144 3.96 -4.47 2.57
N ILE A 145 2.70 -4.08 2.50
CA ILE A 145 1.57 -4.82 3.07
C ILE A 145 0.82 -5.54 1.95
N CYS A 146 0.77 -6.87 1.99
CA CYS A 146 0.17 -7.71 0.94
C CYS A 146 0.57 -7.19 -0.46
N PRO A 147 1.88 -7.05 -0.74
CA PRO A 147 2.37 -6.27 -1.85
C PRO A 147 2.01 -6.89 -3.20
N ALA A 148 1.57 -6.04 -4.13
CA ALA A 148 1.56 -6.32 -5.54
C ALA A 148 2.75 -5.63 -6.22
N VAL A 149 3.31 -6.27 -7.23
CA VAL A 149 4.16 -5.65 -8.25
C VAL A 149 3.55 -5.95 -9.61
N TYR A 150 3.80 -5.09 -10.56
CA TYR A 150 3.21 -5.22 -11.89
C TYR A 150 4.30 -5.19 -12.94
N PRO A 151 4.11 -5.89 -14.08
CA PRO A 151 5.06 -5.83 -15.19
C PRO A 151 5.24 -4.39 -15.68
N ASP A 152 6.46 -4.04 -16.08
CA ASP A 152 6.75 -2.69 -16.53
C ASP A 152 5.87 -2.29 -17.74
N ALA A 153 5.51 -3.25 -18.59
CA ALA A 153 4.56 -3.05 -19.68
C ALA A 153 3.16 -2.60 -19.25
N ALA A 154 2.75 -2.85 -17.99
CA ALA A 154 1.45 -2.42 -17.48
C ALA A 154 1.46 -1.00 -16.92
N HIS A 155 2.63 -0.39 -16.73
CA HIS A 155 2.73 0.88 -16.00
C HIS A 155 2.04 2.06 -16.67
N THR A 156 2.07 2.13 -17.99
CA THR A 156 1.43 3.20 -18.78
C THR A 156 0.04 2.84 -19.29
N GLU A 157 -0.36 1.58 -19.11
CA GLU A 157 -1.67 1.13 -19.55
C GLU A 157 -2.79 1.70 -18.66
N PRO A 158 -3.83 2.29 -19.23
CA PRO A 158 -5.00 2.72 -18.49
C PRO A 158 -5.65 1.56 -17.73
N PHE A 159 -6.04 1.79 -16.48
CA PHE A 159 -6.77 0.78 -15.70
C PHE A 159 -8.03 0.34 -16.44
N GLY A 160 -8.12 -0.95 -16.72
CA GLY A 160 -9.19 -1.53 -17.49
C GLY A 160 -8.74 -2.75 -18.30
N PRO A 161 -9.29 -2.94 -19.53
CA PRO A 161 -8.98 -4.11 -20.35
C PRO A 161 -7.50 -4.22 -20.72
N ALA A 162 -6.84 -3.11 -21.11
CA ALA A 162 -5.43 -3.10 -21.51
C ALA A 162 -4.51 -3.48 -20.34
N PHE A 163 -4.67 -2.80 -19.20
CA PHE A 163 -3.96 -3.15 -17.97
C PHE A 163 -4.19 -4.61 -17.58
N SER A 164 -5.46 -5.06 -17.62
CA SER A 164 -5.81 -6.43 -17.29
C SER A 164 -5.18 -7.45 -18.25
N ALA A 165 -5.05 -7.12 -19.52
CA ALA A 165 -4.38 -7.98 -20.50
C ALA A 165 -2.88 -8.10 -20.20
N ALA A 166 -2.21 -6.99 -19.88
CA ALA A 166 -0.79 -6.98 -19.54
C ALA A 166 -0.48 -7.85 -18.30
N ILE A 167 -1.28 -7.75 -17.23
CA ILE A 167 -1.02 -8.48 -15.99
C ILE A 167 -1.46 -9.95 -16.01
N ARG A 168 -2.27 -10.36 -16.99
CA ARG A 168 -2.75 -11.76 -17.11
C ARG A 168 -1.80 -12.69 -17.84
N GLN A 169 -0.74 -12.15 -18.45
CA GLN A 169 0.27 -13.00 -19.07
C GLN A 169 0.96 -13.86 -18.01
N PRO A 170 1.14 -15.15 -18.25
CA PRO A 170 1.89 -16.00 -17.32
C PRO A 170 3.28 -15.41 -17.07
N TRP A 171 3.68 -15.37 -15.80
CA TRP A 171 4.95 -14.83 -15.34
C TRP A 171 5.14 -13.30 -15.48
N ALA A 172 4.15 -12.57 -16.01
CA ALA A 172 4.24 -11.13 -16.22
C ALA A 172 4.65 -10.37 -14.95
N PHE A 173 4.13 -10.76 -13.80
CA PHE A 173 4.47 -10.14 -12.52
C PHE A 173 5.95 -10.24 -12.12
N LEU A 174 6.74 -11.10 -12.77
CA LEU A 174 8.19 -11.20 -12.56
C LEU A 174 8.99 -10.31 -13.50
N ASP A 175 8.36 -9.76 -14.54
CA ASP A 175 8.97 -8.82 -15.47
C ASP A 175 8.80 -7.38 -14.99
N CYS A 176 9.53 -7.03 -13.92
CA CYS A 176 9.46 -5.74 -13.25
C CYS A 176 10.82 -5.32 -12.73
N ASP A 177 11.21 -4.08 -12.99
CA ASP A 177 12.47 -3.49 -12.53
C ASP A 177 12.54 -3.30 -11.01
N SER A 178 11.39 -3.31 -10.32
CA SER A 178 11.33 -3.18 -8.85
C SER A 178 12.13 -4.28 -8.12
N TYR A 179 12.26 -5.47 -8.70
CA TYR A 179 13.14 -6.51 -8.13
C TYR A 179 14.63 -6.16 -8.25
N ALA A 180 15.02 -5.51 -9.37
CA ALA A 180 16.38 -5.04 -9.54
C ALA A 180 16.70 -3.89 -8.57
N PHE A 181 15.75 -2.97 -8.38
CA PHE A 181 15.84 -1.92 -7.37
C PHE A 181 16.03 -2.51 -5.97
N LEU A 182 15.19 -3.44 -5.54
CA LEU A 182 15.26 -4.06 -4.21
C LEU A 182 16.60 -4.74 -3.94
N ARG A 183 17.22 -5.37 -4.94
CA ARG A 183 18.56 -5.97 -4.79
C ARG A 183 19.67 -4.94 -4.50
N GLN A 184 19.46 -3.70 -4.85
CA GLN A 184 20.42 -2.60 -4.66
C GLN A 184 19.98 -1.62 -3.55
N PHE A 185 18.80 -1.82 -2.98
CA PHE A 185 18.28 -0.96 -1.94
C PHE A 185 19.03 -1.22 -0.63
N ASN A 186 19.70 -0.18 -0.15
CA ASN A 186 20.51 -0.24 1.08
C ASN A 186 19.68 -0.01 2.36
N GLY A 187 18.41 0.31 2.22
CA GLY A 187 17.50 0.48 3.34
C GLY A 187 16.87 -0.82 3.81
N ARG A 188 16.01 -0.74 4.80
CA ARG A 188 15.29 -1.88 5.38
C ARG A 188 13.92 -2.06 4.75
N VAL A 189 13.46 -3.31 4.64
CA VAL A 189 12.16 -3.66 4.08
C VAL A 189 11.41 -4.57 5.04
N LEU A 190 10.22 -4.14 5.46
CA LEU A 190 9.26 -4.96 6.19
C LEU A 190 8.17 -5.43 5.24
N LEU A 191 8.03 -6.74 5.10
CA LEU A 191 6.93 -7.38 4.38
C LEU A 191 5.87 -7.85 5.38
N VAL A 192 4.63 -7.41 5.22
CA VAL A 192 3.48 -7.90 5.99
C VAL A 192 2.57 -8.66 5.05
N ILE A 193 2.44 -9.97 5.23
CA ILE A 193 1.82 -10.87 4.25
C ILE A 193 0.76 -11.72 4.94
N GLY A 194 -0.41 -11.84 4.33
CA GLY A 194 -1.42 -12.80 4.74
C GLY A 194 -1.02 -14.23 4.35
N GLU A 195 -1.30 -15.20 5.22
CA GLU A 195 -1.03 -16.63 4.97
C GLU A 195 -1.60 -17.10 3.62
N TYR A 196 -2.76 -16.57 3.23
CA TYR A 196 -3.43 -16.93 1.97
C TYR A 196 -3.20 -15.93 0.85
N ASP A 197 -2.34 -14.94 1.04
CA ASP A 197 -2.00 -13.95 0.00
C ASP A 197 -0.63 -14.25 -0.61
N GLY A 198 -0.65 -14.83 -1.79
CA GLY A 198 0.54 -15.19 -2.55
C GLY A 198 1.27 -16.46 -2.08
N LEU A 199 1.37 -16.75 -0.80
CA LEU A 199 2.14 -17.91 -0.30
C LEU A 199 1.44 -19.24 -0.53
N ASN A 200 0.13 -19.25 -0.63
CA ASN A 200 -0.68 -20.46 -0.83
C ASN A 200 -1.54 -20.37 -2.11
N SER A 201 -1.07 -19.67 -3.14
CA SER A 201 -1.84 -19.47 -4.37
C SER A 201 -2.18 -20.79 -5.07
N LYS A 202 -1.34 -21.82 -4.93
CA LYS A 202 -1.63 -23.18 -5.44
C LYS A 202 -2.87 -23.80 -4.82
N ALA A 203 -3.19 -23.46 -3.57
CA ALA A 203 -4.42 -23.89 -2.92
C ALA A 203 -5.68 -23.37 -3.63
N HIS A 204 -5.56 -22.32 -4.41
CA HIS A 204 -6.62 -21.76 -5.24
C HIS A 204 -6.77 -22.43 -6.61
N GLY A 205 -5.98 -23.46 -6.92
CA GLY A 205 -6.05 -24.20 -8.18
C GLY A 205 -5.59 -23.39 -9.39
N GLN A 206 -4.76 -22.39 -9.20
CA GLN A 206 -4.16 -21.59 -10.28
C GLN A 206 -2.88 -22.24 -10.80
N GLY A 207 -2.58 -22.03 -12.06
CA GLY A 207 -1.31 -22.42 -12.64
C GLY A 207 -0.15 -21.55 -12.11
N PRO A 208 1.11 -22.03 -12.20
CA PRO A 208 2.27 -21.25 -11.84
C PRO A 208 2.35 -19.91 -12.59
N GLY A 209 2.79 -18.85 -11.92
CA GLY A 209 2.98 -17.54 -12.53
C GLY A 209 1.71 -16.82 -12.95
N THR A 210 0.53 -17.28 -12.56
CA THR A 210 -0.76 -16.64 -12.85
C THR A 210 -1.41 -16.11 -11.59
N SER A 211 -2.19 -15.01 -11.71
CA SER A 211 -2.99 -14.51 -10.61
C SER A 211 -3.96 -15.57 -10.10
N ALA A 212 -4.04 -15.70 -8.79
CA ALA A 212 -5.11 -16.44 -8.14
C ALA A 212 -6.44 -15.66 -8.23
N GLY A 213 -7.37 -15.97 -7.40
CA GLY A 213 -8.68 -15.33 -7.35
C GLY A 213 -9.36 -15.62 -6.03
N THR A 214 -10.68 -15.58 -6.03
CA THR A 214 -11.46 -15.98 -4.87
C THR A 214 -11.78 -17.47 -4.94
N ARG A 215 -11.48 -18.19 -3.86
CA ARG A 215 -11.79 -19.60 -3.66
C ARG A 215 -12.36 -19.82 -2.27
N VAL A 216 -13.11 -20.91 -2.13
CA VAL A 216 -13.59 -21.37 -0.82
C VAL A 216 -12.64 -22.44 -0.31
N LEU A 217 -11.94 -22.14 0.77
CA LEU A 217 -11.03 -23.05 1.46
C LEU A 217 -11.58 -23.34 2.85
N ARG A 218 -11.85 -24.61 3.15
CA ARG A 218 -12.41 -25.03 4.45
C ARG A 218 -13.69 -24.25 4.83
N GLY A 219 -14.55 -23.96 3.87
CA GLY A 219 -15.80 -23.21 4.07
C GLY A 219 -15.64 -21.68 4.17
N VAL A 220 -14.44 -21.15 4.06
CA VAL A 220 -14.15 -19.71 4.10
C VAL A 220 -13.75 -19.22 2.71
N SER A 221 -14.34 -18.10 2.28
CA SER A 221 -13.94 -17.43 1.05
C SER A 221 -12.60 -16.72 1.28
N ARG A 222 -11.62 -17.01 0.43
CA ARG A 222 -10.27 -16.42 0.45
C ARG A 222 -9.99 -15.76 -0.87
N TYR A 223 -9.38 -14.57 -0.80
CA TYR A 223 -9.01 -13.79 -1.97
C TYR A 223 -7.50 -13.62 -2.05
N SER A 224 -6.89 -14.08 -3.15
CA SER A 224 -5.45 -13.94 -3.39
C SER A 224 -5.21 -13.60 -4.87
N PRO A 225 -5.13 -12.31 -5.23
CA PRO A 225 -4.91 -11.88 -6.60
C PRO A 225 -3.44 -11.99 -7.02
N ILE A 226 -2.52 -12.13 -6.05
CA ILE A 226 -1.09 -12.10 -6.29
C ILE A 226 -0.54 -13.51 -6.37
N PRO A 227 0.23 -13.87 -7.42
CA PRO A 227 0.89 -15.18 -7.51
C PRO A 227 1.92 -15.36 -6.38
N GLU A 228 2.07 -16.59 -5.90
CA GLU A 228 3.04 -16.92 -4.86
C GLU A 228 4.49 -16.60 -5.28
N GLU A 229 4.78 -16.68 -6.57
CA GLU A 229 6.09 -16.36 -7.14
C GLU A 229 6.49 -14.90 -6.92
N VAL A 230 5.53 -13.97 -6.88
CA VAL A 230 5.77 -12.54 -6.56
C VAL A 230 6.28 -12.41 -5.12
N THR A 231 5.60 -13.01 -4.16
CA THR A 231 6.02 -12.98 -2.75
C THR A 231 7.42 -13.56 -2.58
N HIS A 232 7.68 -14.71 -3.20
CA HIS A 232 9.00 -15.32 -3.17
C HIS A 232 10.07 -14.48 -3.87
N ALA A 233 9.74 -13.79 -4.97
CA ALA A 233 10.65 -12.91 -5.67
C ALA A 233 10.97 -11.67 -4.83
N LEU A 234 10.00 -11.07 -4.16
CA LEU A 234 10.19 -9.96 -3.24
C LEU A 234 11.13 -10.36 -2.09
N LEU A 235 10.84 -11.47 -1.40
CA LEU A 235 11.67 -11.96 -0.29
C LEU A 235 13.12 -12.23 -0.72
N ARG A 236 13.33 -12.78 -1.91
CA ARG A 236 14.69 -13.06 -2.44
C ARG A 236 15.41 -11.82 -2.96
N SER A 237 14.67 -10.76 -3.29
CA SER A 237 15.26 -9.53 -3.84
C SER A 237 15.76 -8.59 -2.78
N VAL A 238 15.29 -8.70 -1.54
CA VAL A 238 15.80 -7.89 -0.43
C VAL A 238 17.03 -8.60 0.16
N PRO A 239 18.20 -7.94 0.20
CA PRO A 239 19.39 -8.54 0.83
C PRO A 239 19.14 -8.78 2.33
N ALA A 240 19.51 -9.94 2.83
CA ALA A 240 19.65 -10.15 4.28
C ALA A 240 20.86 -9.34 4.79
N PRO A 241 20.80 -8.65 5.91
CA PRO A 241 19.82 -8.66 6.99
C PRO A 241 18.70 -7.59 6.85
N HIS A 242 18.55 -6.95 5.70
CA HIS A 242 17.63 -5.82 5.50
C HIS A 242 16.14 -6.23 5.38
N ALA A 243 15.84 -7.52 5.29
CA ALA A 243 14.50 -8.05 5.12
C ALA A 243 13.89 -8.51 6.44
N GLU A 244 12.72 -7.99 6.77
CA GLU A 244 11.84 -8.49 7.83
C GLU A 244 10.52 -8.97 7.21
N CYS A 245 9.89 -9.99 7.80
CA CYS A 245 8.62 -10.50 7.33
C CYS A 245 7.69 -10.83 8.51
N LEU A 246 6.50 -10.25 8.49
CA LEU A 246 5.39 -10.61 9.37
C LEU A 246 4.35 -11.40 8.57
N LEU A 247 4.20 -12.66 8.91
CA LEU A 247 3.14 -13.52 8.35
C LEU A 247 1.91 -13.47 9.25
N LEU A 248 0.78 -13.07 8.67
CA LEU A 248 -0.51 -13.02 9.37
C LEU A 248 -1.30 -14.29 9.12
N THR A 249 -1.48 -15.06 10.18
CA THR A 249 -2.28 -16.30 10.14
C THR A 249 -3.74 -16.00 9.81
N ASP A 250 -4.36 -16.86 9.03
CA ASP A 250 -5.78 -16.82 8.63
C ASP A 250 -6.18 -15.55 7.85
N CYS A 251 -5.22 -14.83 7.32
CA CYS A 251 -5.39 -13.61 6.53
C CYS A 251 -5.15 -13.87 5.05
N ASP A 252 -5.97 -13.26 4.19
CA ASP A 252 -5.79 -13.22 2.74
C ASP A 252 -5.40 -11.81 2.26
N HIS A 253 -5.56 -11.52 0.96
CA HIS A 253 -5.28 -10.19 0.41
C HIS A 253 -6.16 -9.08 0.99
N GLY A 254 -7.29 -9.44 1.61
CA GLY A 254 -8.23 -8.51 2.23
C GLY A 254 -7.78 -7.93 3.57
N ILE A 255 -6.49 -7.74 3.77
CA ILE A 255 -5.88 -7.34 5.05
C ILE A 255 -6.54 -6.11 5.69
N ALA A 256 -6.96 -5.11 4.91
CA ALA A 256 -7.59 -3.92 5.48
C ALA A 256 -8.90 -4.25 6.22
N ALA A 257 -9.68 -5.19 5.70
CA ALA A 257 -10.87 -5.70 6.39
C ALA A 257 -10.48 -6.55 7.60
N HIS A 258 -9.46 -7.38 7.47
CA HIS A 258 -8.96 -8.23 8.55
C HIS A 258 -8.47 -7.40 9.75
N LEU A 259 -7.73 -6.31 9.52
CA LEU A 259 -7.30 -5.38 10.56
C LEU A 259 -8.47 -4.66 11.24
N ARG A 260 -9.54 -4.38 10.51
CA ARG A 260 -10.76 -3.78 11.08
C ARG A 260 -11.50 -4.78 11.96
N ASP A 261 -11.65 -6.01 11.47
CA ASP A 261 -12.51 -7.03 12.08
C ASP A 261 -11.80 -7.79 13.22
N VAL A 262 -10.46 -7.74 13.27
CA VAL A 262 -9.62 -8.41 14.28
C VAL A 262 -8.66 -7.41 14.93
N PRO A 263 -9.12 -6.64 15.95
CA PRO A 263 -8.31 -5.58 16.57
C PRO A 263 -6.93 -6.03 17.06
N GLN A 264 -6.82 -7.25 17.58
CA GLN A 264 -5.55 -7.81 18.05
C GLN A 264 -4.51 -7.95 16.94
N VAL A 265 -4.95 -8.30 15.72
CA VAL A 265 -4.05 -8.34 14.55
C VAL A 265 -3.66 -6.93 14.13
N ALA A 266 -4.59 -5.97 14.21
CA ALA A 266 -4.27 -4.56 13.94
C ALA A 266 -3.25 -4.02 14.95
N ASP A 267 -3.36 -4.37 16.23
CA ASP A 267 -2.37 -4.02 17.26
C ASP A 267 -1.01 -4.65 16.95
N GLN A 268 -0.97 -5.96 16.64
CA GLN A 268 0.26 -6.65 16.26
C GLN A 268 0.95 -6.01 15.06
N VAL A 269 0.20 -5.72 13.99
CA VAL A 269 0.77 -5.09 12.78
C VAL A 269 1.27 -3.68 13.10
N ALA A 270 0.51 -2.91 13.88
CA ALA A 270 0.91 -1.56 14.26
C ALA A 270 2.19 -1.57 15.12
N ASP A 271 2.29 -2.48 16.09
CA ASP A 271 3.47 -2.60 16.94
C ASP A 271 4.70 -3.01 16.12
N THR A 272 4.54 -3.95 15.19
CA THR A 272 5.63 -4.37 14.30
C THR A 272 6.08 -3.22 13.39
N VAL A 273 5.14 -2.51 12.75
CA VAL A 273 5.46 -1.36 11.90
C VAL A 273 6.09 -0.24 12.70
N ALA A 274 5.56 0.07 13.91
CA ALA A 274 6.12 1.10 14.76
C ALA A 274 7.54 0.75 15.22
N GLY A 275 7.77 -0.48 15.66
CA GLY A 275 9.11 -0.96 15.99
C GLY A 275 10.08 -0.77 14.83
N PHE A 276 9.70 -1.23 13.64
CA PHE A 276 10.49 -1.09 12.42
C PHE A 276 10.79 0.37 12.06
N VAL A 277 9.82 1.28 12.20
CA VAL A 277 9.98 2.72 11.88
C VAL A 277 10.84 3.43 12.92
N LEU A 278 10.65 3.12 14.20
CA LEU A 278 11.33 3.80 15.32
C LEU A 278 12.74 3.27 15.55
N ASP A 279 13.04 2.08 15.09
CA ASP A 279 14.38 1.49 15.20
C ASP A 279 15.39 2.32 14.40
N SER A 280 16.35 2.87 15.09
CA SER A 280 17.41 3.72 14.53
C SER A 280 18.69 2.90 14.51
N GLU A 281 18.99 2.23 13.40
CA GLU A 281 20.37 1.80 13.14
C GLU A 281 21.17 2.89 12.44
#